data_c2ac1f0eee3943250b4c1771564a2037
#
_entry.id   c2ac1f0eee3943250b4c1771564a2037
#
_cell.length_a   1.000
_cell.length_b   1.000
_cell.length_c   1.000
_cell.angle_alpha   90.00
_cell.angle_beta   90.00
_cell.angle_gamma   90.00
#
_symmetry.space_group_name_H-M   'P 1'
#
loop_
_entity.id
_entity.type
_entity.pdbx_description
1 polymer ?
#
loop_
_entity_poly.entity_id
_entity_poly.type
_entity_poly.pdbx_seq_one_letter_code
_entity_poly.pdbx_strand_id
1 'polypeptide(L)' 'MDEEILNIQVRKFLKKVGIQSQREIEQAVKNYINKGSLSGAEKLDASMLLEVPEIGLKVSIEGKIEIE' A
#
# COMPACT_ATOMS: atom_id res chain seq x y z
N MET A 1 -4.84 -28.56 -4.23
CA MET A 1 -4.17 -27.25 -4.20
C MET A 1 -2.68 -27.48 -4.06
N ASP A 2 -1.90 -26.72 -4.79
CA ASP A 2 -0.44 -26.74 -4.67
C ASP A 2 -0.01 -25.53 -3.87
N GLU A 3 0.49 -25.74 -2.66
CA GLU A 3 0.85 -24.66 -1.75
C GLU A 3 2.05 -23.85 -2.25
N GLU A 4 2.97 -24.47 -2.99
CA GLU A 4 4.08 -23.73 -3.59
C GLU A 4 3.61 -22.75 -4.66
N ILE A 5 2.71 -23.20 -5.53
CA ILE A 5 2.14 -22.34 -6.56
C ILE A 5 1.38 -21.18 -5.92
N LEU A 6 0.56 -21.47 -4.92
CA LEU A 6 -0.18 -20.44 -4.20
C LEU A 6 0.78 -19.40 -3.61
N ASN A 7 1.83 -19.86 -2.93
CA ASN A 7 2.80 -18.96 -2.32
C ASN A 7 3.46 -18.04 -3.35
N ILE A 8 3.91 -18.62 -4.47
CA ILE A 8 4.56 -17.86 -5.54
C ILE A 8 3.61 -16.83 -6.14
N GLN A 9 2.35 -17.22 -6.40
CA GLN A 9 1.38 -16.32 -7.00
C GLN A 9 0.98 -15.18 -6.05
N VAL A 10 0.81 -15.48 -4.77
CA VAL A 10 0.52 -14.45 -3.76
C VAL A 10 1.67 -13.44 -3.66
N ARG A 11 2.90 -13.92 -3.60
CA ARG A 11 4.08 -13.05 -3.52
C ARG A 11 4.23 -12.19 -4.77
N LYS A 12 3.96 -12.76 -5.94
CA LYS A 12 3.99 -12.03 -7.21
C LYS A 12 2.97 -10.88 -7.21
N PHE A 13 1.75 -11.17 -6.76
CA PHE A 13 0.71 -10.16 -6.65
C PHE A 13 1.10 -9.07 -5.66
N LEU A 14 1.60 -9.44 -4.48
CA LEU A 14 1.99 -8.48 -3.45
C LEU A 14 3.17 -7.62 -3.89
N LYS A 15 4.09 -8.17 -4.67
CA LYS A 15 5.19 -7.38 -5.24
C LYS A 15 4.66 -6.30 -6.16
N LYS A 16 3.69 -6.63 -7.02
CA LYS A 16 3.04 -5.66 -7.90
C LYS A 16 2.33 -4.58 -7.09
N VAL A 17 1.57 -4.98 -6.07
CA VAL A 17 0.86 -4.06 -5.18
C VAL A 17 1.85 -3.13 -4.48
N GLY A 18 2.93 -3.68 -3.94
CA GLY A 18 3.94 -2.90 -3.22
C GLY A 18 4.63 -1.87 -4.11
N ILE A 19 5.05 -2.28 -5.30
CA ILE A 19 5.73 -1.37 -6.23
C ILE A 19 4.81 -0.22 -6.65
N GLN A 20 3.58 -0.54 -7.03
CA GLN A 20 2.64 0.49 -7.48
C GLN A 20 2.22 1.39 -6.32
N SER A 21 1.91 0.81 -5.17
CA SER A 21 1.48 1.59 -4.01
C SER A 21 2.57 2.54 -3.52
N GLN A 22 3.82 2.07 -3.49
CA GLN A 22 4.94 2.92 -3.09
C GLN A 22 5.07 4.13 -4.01
N ARG A 23 4.97 3.91 -5.31
CA ARG A 23 5.06 4.99 -6.31
C ARG A 23 3.95 6.02 -6.10
N GLU A 24 2.72 5.55 -5.89
CA GLU A 24 1.57 6.42 -5.69
C GLU A 24 1.70 7.27 -4.42
N ILE A 25 2.13 6.64 -3.33
CA ILE A 25 2.28 7.34 -2.05
C ILE A 25 3.37 8.39 -2.14
N GLU A 26 4.54 8.02 -2.67
CA GLU A 26 5.67 8.95 -2.78
C GLU A 26 5.32 10.15 -3.64
N GLN A 27 4.64 9.92 -4.74
CA GLN A 27 4.25 11.02 -5.63
C GLN A 27 3.22 11.93 -4.98
N ALA A 28 2.23 11.37 -4.30
CA ALA A 28 1.21 12.16 -3.62
C ALA A 28 1.80 13.00 -2.49
N VAL A 29 2.71 12.43 -1.71
CA VAL A 29 3.38 13.15 -0.62
C VAL A 29 4.19 14.33 -1.18
N LYS A 30 4.97 14.10 -2.23
CA LYS A 30 5.77 15.15 -2.85
C LYS A 30 4.90 16.29 -3.38
N ASN A 31 3.77 15.95 -4.01
CA ASN A 31 2.84 16.96 -4.51
C ASN A 31 2.26 17.82 -3.39
N TYR A 32 1.90 17.21 -2.27
CA TYR A 32 1.31 17.94 -1.15
C TYR A 32 2.34 18.81 -0.42
N ILE A 33 3.58 18.36 -0.31
CA ILE A 33 4.66 19.17 0.23
C ILE A 33 4.91 20.38 -0.68
N ASN A 34 4.96 20.19 -1.98
CA ASN A 34 5.18 21.26 -2.94
C ASN A 34 4.06 22.30 -2.94
N LYS A 35 2.84 21.89 -2.63
CA LYS A 35 1.70 22.81 -2.49
C LYS A 35 1.67 23.53 -1.15
N GLY A 36 2.55 23.17 -0.23
CA GLY A 36 2.54 23.71 1.12
C GLY A 36 1.47 23.11 2.03
N SER A 37 0.79 22.05 1.57
CA SER A 37 -0.25 21.38 2.36
C SER A 37 0.30 20.44 3.43
N LEU A 38 1.56 20.03 3.29
CA LEU A 38 2.30 19.23 4.26
C LEU A 38 3.63 19.92 4.54
N SER A 39 4.08 19.87 5.79
CA SER A 39 5.36 20.47 6.18
C SER A 39 6.56 19.56 5.91
N GLY A 40 6.32 18.25 5.83
CA GLY A 40 7.37 17.26 5.74
C GLY A 40 7.72 16.62 7.06
N ALA A 41 7.02 16.97 8.14
CA ALA A 41 7.28 16.45 9.48
C ALA A 41 6.12 15.62 10.03
N GLU A 42 5.08 15.44 9.25
CA GLU A 42 3.88 14.74 9.70
C GLU A 42 4.05 13.23 9.72
N LYS A 43 3.18 12.60 10.51
CA LYS A 43 2.91 11.17 10.43
C LYS A 43 1.54 11.01 9.79
N LEU A 44 1.48 10.27 8.71
CA LEU A 44 0.25 10.07 7.95
C LEU A 44 -0.37 8.73 8.29
N ASP A 45 -1.68 8.72 8.49
CA ASP A 45 -2.42 7.47 8.58
C ASP A 45 -2.58 6.89 7.17
N ALA A 46 -2.29 5.61 7.03
CA ALA A 46 -2.43 4.91 5.77
C ALA A 46 -3.27 3.65 5.95
N SER A 47 -4.03 3.31 4.93
CA SER A 47 -4.78 2.06 4.92
C SER A 47 -4.79 1.47 3.52
N MET A 48 -4.87 0.15 3.47
CA MET A 48 -4.98 -0.60 2.22
C MET A 48 -6.11 -1.59 2.36
N LEU A 49 -6.98 -1.65 1.37
CA LEU A 49 -8.07 -2.63 1.36
C LEU A 49 -7.65 -3.82 0.50
N LEU A 50 -7.58 -4.98 1.13
CA LEU A 50 -7.31 -6.23 0.43
C LEU A 50 -8.63 -6.94 0.18
N GLU A 51 -8.91 -7.19 -1.09
CA GLU A 51 -10.12 -7.92 -1.47
C GLU A 51 -9.78 -9.07 -2.41
N VAL A 52 -10.32 -10.24 -2.10
CA VAL A 52 -10.36 -11.38 -3.03
C VAL A 52 -11.80 -11.91 -2.97
N PRO A 53 -12.70 -11.36 -3.81
CA PRO A 53 -14.14 -11.62 -3.68
C PRO A 53 -14.51 -13.10 -3.83
N GLU A 54 -13.81 -13.84 -4.67
CA GLU A 54 -14.11 -15.25 -4.94
C GLU A 54 -13.98 -16.14 -3.71
N ILE A 55 -13.22 -15.70 -2.71
CA ILE A 55 -13.05 -16.44 -1.45
C ILE A 55 -13.59 -15.66 -0.26
N GLY A 56 -14.34 -14.59 -0.51
CA GLY A 56 -14.94 -13.79 0.56
C GLY A 56 -13.96 -13.05 1.45
N LEU A 57 -12.76 -12.82 0.95
CA LEU A 57 -11.72 -12.10 1.72
C LEU A 57 -11.87 -10.60 1.54
N LYS A 58 -11.96 -9.88 2.67
CA LYS A 58 -11.98 -8.42 2.67
C LYS A 58 -11.38 -7.94 3.98
N VAL A 59 -10.20 -7.35 3.90
CA VAL A 59 -9.41 -6.94 5.08
C VAL A 59 -8.86 -5.55 4.87
N SER A 60 -8.98 -4.70 5.87
CA SER A 60 -8.31 -3.40 5.90
C SER A 60 -6.98 -3.56 6.64
N ILE A 61 -5.91 -3.11 6.01
CA ILE A 61 -4.57 -3.14 6.60
C ILE A 61 -4.19 -1.69 6.89
N GLU A 62 -3.92 -1.39 8.14
CA GLU A 62 -3.68 -0.03 8.59
C GLU A 62 -2.25 0.14 9.07
N GLY A 63 -1.72 1.35 8.90
CA GLY A 63 -0.38 1.69 9.35
C GLY A 63 -0.17 3.18 9.37
N LYS A 64 1.03 3.57 9.74
CA LYS A 64 1.42 4.97 9.73
C LYS A 64 2.67 5.14 8.88
N ILE A 65 2.73 6.27 8.17
CA ILE A 65 3.86 6.63 7.33
C ILE A 65 4.47 7.89 7.90
N GLU A 66 5.71 7.79 8.33
CA GLU A 66 6.49 8.94 8.79
C GLU A 66 7.18 9.55 7.59
N ILE A 67 7.09 10.89 7.48
CA ILE A 67 7.71 11.61 6.37
C ILE A 67 9.12 12.07 6.74
N GLU A 68 9.37 12.18 8.04
CA GLU A 68 10.64 12.67 8.56
C GLU A 68 11.36 11.59 9.37
#